data_4383cc050b81b6a15adbe1eb3285ae9a
#
_entry.id   4383cc050b81b6a15adbe1eb3285ae9a
#
_cell.length_a   1.000
_cell.length_b   1.000
_cell.length_c   1.000
_cell.angle_alpha   90.00
_cell.angle_beta   90.00
_cell.angle_gamma   90.00
#
_symmetry.space_group_name_H-M   'P 1'
#
loop_
_entity.id
_entity.type
_entity.pdbx_description
1 polymer ?
#
loop_
_entity_poly.entity_id
_entity_poly.type
_entity_poly.pdbx_seq_one_letter_code
_entity_poly.pdbx_strand_id
1 'polypeptide(L)'
;MGKTKEDILLTALRLFARDGYEATSTGAIAGALGMTKAALYKHYQNKRDIFDHIVMRMEELDAARAREQEMPEDTLEKTPEAYRRTTMEAACRYSKAQFDYWTGDEFAACFRRLLTLEQFRNEEMSRLYQQYLAAGPLGYMTDLFALALGRDRQEASALAAEFYGPMFLFYAVYDGAEDPAAVRKAAHGQIDRFFQNWRRNNEISTQSEV
;
A
#
# COMPACT_ATOMS: atom_id res chain seq x y z
N MET A 1 23.33 15.34 -17.62
CA MET A 1 21.85 15.33 -17.64
C MET A 1 21.38 15.93 -16.32
N GLY A 2 20.50 16.95 -16.31
CA GLY A 2 20.03 17.58 -15.08
C GLY A 2 19.16 16.60 -14.30
N LYS A 3 19.20 16.68 -12.96
CA LYS A 3 18.32 15.87 -12.08
C LYS A 3 16.88 16.37 -12.20
N THR A 4 15.94 15.43 -12.32
CA THR A 4 14.52 15.72 -12.45
C THR A 4 13.84 15.89 -11.08
N LYS A 5 12.61 16.42 -11.05
CA LYS A 5 11.81 16.46 -9.83
C LYS A 5 11.62 15.05 -9.25
N GLU A 6 11.42 14.05 -10.11
CA GLU A 6 11.25 12.64 -9.71
C GLU A 6 12.53 12.07 -9.06
N ASP A 7 13.73 12.38 -9.60
CA ASP A 7 15.00 11.98 -8.98
C ASP A 7 15.13 12.54 -7.56
N ILE A 8 14.65 13.77 -7.34
CA ILE A 8 14.68 14.42 -6.02
C ILE A 8 13.73 13.73 -5.07
N LEU A 9 12.49 13.44 -5.48
CA LEU A 9 11.50 12.75 -4.66
C LEU A 9 12.00 11.37 -4.24
N LEU A 10 12.46 10.56 -5.19
CA LEU A 10 12.94 9.21 -4.90
C LEU A 10 14.19 9.23 -3.99
N THR A 11 15.13 10.14 -4.24
CA THR A 11 16.33 10.26 -3.38
C THR A 11 15.98 10.73 -1.98
N ALA A 12 15.08 11.70 -1.84
CA ALA A 12 14.60 12.15 -0.54
C ALA A 12 13.89 11.02 0.21
N LEU A 13 13.02 10.29 -0.47
CA LEU A 13 12.28 9.17 0.11
C LEU A 13 13.21 8.03 0.57
N ARG A 14 14.26 7.70 -0.20
CA ARG A 14 15.30 6.74 0.22
C ARG A 14 15.98 7.16 1.53
N LEU A 15 16.35 8.44 1.62
CA LEU A 15 16.99 8.99 2.81
C LEU A 15 16.03 9.02 4.00
N PHE A 16 14.79 9.44 3.80
CA PHE A 16 13.76 9.42 4.83
C PHE A 16 13.48 8.00 5.35
N ALA A 17 13.41 7.02 4.46
CA ALA A 17 13.17 5.62 4.81
C ALA A 17 14.35 4.97 5.55
N ARG A 18 15.58 5.44 5.32
CA ARG A 18 16.79 4.93 5.96
C ARG A 18 17.10 5.61 7.30
N ASP A 19 17.07 6.94 7.32
CA ASP A 19 17.58 7.75 8.43
C ASP A 19 16.46 8.37 9.28
N GLY A 20 15.23 8.35 8.78
CA GLY A 20 14.08 9.06 9.34
C GLY A 20 13.89 10.46 8.74
N TYR A 21 12.66 10.95 8.83
CA TYR A 21 12.29 12.25 8.25
C TYR A 21 13.05 13.40 8.93
N GLU A 22 13.08 13.46 10.25
CA GLU A 22 13.70 14.57 10.97
C GLU A 22 15.23 14.60 10.81
N ALA A 23 15.89 13.45 10.82
CA ALA A 23 17.34 13.37 10.68
C ALA A 23 17.83 13.73 9.27
N THR A 24 16.99 13.64 8.26
CA THR A 24 17.34 13.95 6.87
C THR A 24 17.24 15.44 6.59
N SER A 25 18.34 16.07 6.18
CA SER A 25 18.39 17.48 5.78
C SER A 25 18.28 17.67 4.26
N THR A 26 17.80 18.85 3.82
CA THR A 26 17.84 19.23 2.38
C THR A 26 19.27 19.24 1.82
N GLY A 27 20.27 19.48 2.69
CA GLY A 27 21.69 19.39 2.31
C GLY A 27 22.12 17.95 2.01
N ALA A 28 21.67 16.98 2.81
CA ALA A 28 21.91 15.56 2.58
C ALA A 28 21.28 15.10 1.26
N ILE A 29 20.03 15.53 0.99
CA ILE A 29 19.32 15.21 -0.27
C ILE A 29 20.08 15.80 -1.47
N ALA A 30 20.45 17.08 -1.42
CA ALA A 30 21.23 17.75 -2.49
C ALA A 30 22.57 17.05 -2.70
N GLY A 31 23.29 16.75 -1.62
CA GLY A 31 24.59 16.03 -1.68
C GLY A 31 24.48 14.66 -2.32
N ALA A 32 23.46 13.87 -1.96
CA ALA A 32 23.23 12.54 -2.55
C ALA A 32 22.95 12.61 -4.07
N LEU A 33 22.39 13.73 -4.54
CA LEU A 33 22.14 13.98 -5.96
C LEU A 33 23.33 14.62 -6.70
N GLY A 34 24.39 14.99 -5.97
CA GLY A 34 25.51 15.75 -6.56
C GLY A 34 25.13 17.18 -7.00
N MET A 35 24.13 17.79 -6.33
CA MET A 35 23.67 19.13 -6.64
C MET A 35 23.84 20.07 -5.44
N THR A 36 23.81 21.40 -5.71
CA THR A 36 23.82 22.40 -4.63
C THR A 36 22.45 22.54 -3.96
N LYS A 37 22.40 22.96 -2.68
CA LYS A 37 21.13 23.32 -2.03
C LYS A 37 20.34 24.36 -2.82
N ALA A 38 21.02 25.36 -3.42
CA ALA A 38 20.37 26.38 -4.23
C ALA A 38 19.69 25.78 -5.48
N ALA A 39 20.26 24.75 -6.08
CA ALA A 39 19.65 24.03 -7.20
C ALA A 39 18.45 23.20 -6.74
N LEU A 40 18.51 22.56 -5.56
CA LEU A 40 17.36 21.85 -4.98
C LEU A 40 16.18 22.80 -4.73
N TYR A 41 16.44 23.99 -4.17
CA TYR A 41 15.42 24.99 -3.88
C TYR A 41 14.76 25.64 -5.13
N LYS A 42 15.30 25.41 -6.33
CA LYS A 42 14.59 25.74 -7.58
C LYS A 42 13.44 24.77 -7.89
N HIS A 43 13.46 23.59 -7.31
CA HIS A 43 12.46 22.54 -7.53
C HIS A 43 11.44 22.45 -6.40
N TYR A 44 11.89 22.62 -5.14
CA TYR A 44 11.10 22.48 -3.92
C TYR A 44 11.48 23.53 -2.90
N GLN A 45 10.49 24.13 -2.24
CA GLN A 45 10.72 25.25 -1.32
C GLN A 45 11.47 24.86 -0.03
N ASN A 46 11.21 23.65 0.47
CA ASN A 46 11.77 23.13 1.72
C ASN A 46 11.61 21.60 1.80
N LYS A 47 12.08 20.99 2.91
CA LYS A 47 11.95 19.55 3.15
C LYS A 47 10.48 19.09 3.20
N ARG A 48 9.61 19.91 3.78
CA ARG A 48 8.19 19.66 3.87
C ARG A 48 7.53 19.59 2.49
N ASP A 49 7.82 20.53 1.62
CA ASP A 49 7.32 20.56 0.25
C ASP A 49 7.72 19.30 -0.55
N ILE A 50 8.94 18.79 -0.34
CA ILE A 50 9.37 17.51 -0.91
C ILE A 50 8.50 16.35 -0.38
N PHE A 51 8.24 16.32 0.93
CA PHE A 51 7.43 15.27 1.53
C PHE A 51 5.98 15.31 1.06
N ASP A 52 5.37 16.49 0.96
CA ASP A 52 4.02 16.66 0.45
C ASP A 52 3.89 16.13 -0.98
N HIS A 53 4.88 16.38 -1.83
CA HIS A 53 4.92 15.85 -3.20
C HIS A 53 5.16 14.33 -3.24
N ILE A 54 5.88 13.76 -2.27
CA ILE A 54 5.99 12.30 -2.13
C ILE A 54 4.61 11.69 -1.82
N VAL A 55 3.85 12.27 -0.89
CA VAL A 55 2.49 11.81 -0.57
C VAL A 55 1.56 11.92 -1.77
N MET A 56 1.53 13.09 -2.44
CA MET A 56 0.73 13.30 -3.67
C MET A 56 1.09 12.26 -4.74
N ARG A 57 2.40 12.01 -4.94
CA ARG A 57 2.85 11.01 -5.91
C ARG A 57 2.40 9.61 -5.56
N MET A 58 2.38 9.27 -4.27
CA MET A 58 1.88 7.96 -3.81
C MET A 58 0.37 7.82 -4.07
N GLU A 59 -0.42 8.87 -3.82
CA GLU A 59 -1.86 8.89 -4.11
C GLU A 59 -2.15 8.68 -5.60
N GLU A 60 -1.40 9.36 -6.48
CA GLU A 60 -1.52 9.20 -7.94
C GLU A 60 -1.20 7.77 -8.38
N LEU A 61 -0.13 7.18 -7.83
CA LEU A 61 0.29 5.81 -8.16
C LEU A 61 -0.74 4.79 -7.68
N ASP A 62 -1.29 4.96 -6.48
CA ASP A 62 -2.28 4.05 -5.92
C ASP A 62 -3.59 4.08 -6.71
N ALA A 63 -4.09 5.27 -7.05
CA ALA A 63 -5.27 5.44 -7.90
C ALA A 63 -5.05 4.86 -9.31
N ALA A 64 -3.88 5.08 -9.93
CA ALA A 64 -3.58 4.51 -11.24
C ALA A 64 -3.61 2.98 -11.23
N ARG A 65 -3.09 2.36 -10.16
CA ARG A 65 -3.07 0.90 -10.01
C ARG A 65 -4.46 0.31 -9.78
N ALA A 66 -5.31 0.98 -8.98
CA ALA A 66 -6.69 0.56 -8.82
C ALA A 66 -7.41 0.53 -10.18
N ARG A 67 -7.25 1.58 -11.00
CA ARG A 67 -7.81 1.63 -12.37
C ARG A 67 -7.30 0.50 -13.26
N GLU A 68 -5.99 0.28 -13.29
CA GLU A 68 -5.37 -0.78 -14.10
C GLU A 68 -5.87 -2.18 -13.76
N GLN A 69 -6.25 -2.39 -12.50
CA GLN A 69 -6.74 -3.68 -12.00
C GLN A 69 -8.28 -3.76 -11.94
N GLU A 70 -8.99 -2.75 -12.47
CA GLU A 70 -10.45 -2.67 -12.45
C GLU A 70 -11.04 -2.74 -11.03
N MET A 71 -10.32 -2.18 -10.05
CA MET A 71 -10.74 -2.12 -8.66
C MET A 71 -11.31 -0.75 -8.30
N PRO A 72 -12.15 -0.65 -7.26
CA PRO A 72 -12.63 0.64 -6.78
C PRO A 72 -11.48 1.58 -6.42
N GLU A 73 -11.48 2.80 -6.99
CA GLU A 73 -10.44 3.82 -6.77
C GLU A 73 -10.69 4.70 -5.55
N ASP A 74 -11.93 4.75 -5.09
CA ASP A 74 -12.38 5.64 -4.02
C ASP A 74 -13.21 4.88 -2.98
N THR A 75 -13.66 5.57 -1.94
CA THR A 75 -14.46 4.98 -0.86
C THR A 75 -15.78 4.40 -1.36
N LEU A 76 -16.33 3.47 -0.60
CA LEU A 76 -17.64 2.85 -0.86
C LEU A 76 -18.73 3.90 -1.06
N GLU A 77 -18.72 4.99 -0.29
CA GLU A 77 -19.74 6.06 -0.37
C GLU A 77 -19.73 6.77 -1.73
N LYS A 78 -18.54 6.92 -2.33
CA LYS A 78 -18.39 7.60 -3.62
C LYS A 78 -18.58 6.67 -4.83
N THR A 79 -18.18 5.40 -4.71
CA THR A 79 -18.19 4.46 -5.84
C THR A 79 -18.86 3.11 -5.50
N PRO A 80 -20.08 3.06 -4.95
CA PRO A 80 -20.70 1.82 -4.48
C PRO A 80 -20.89 0.78 -5.59
N GLU A 81 -21.14 1.20 -6.83
CA GLU A 81 -21.31 0.29 -7.97
C GLU A 81 -20.00 -0.40 -8.39
N ALA A 82 -18.85 0.26 -8.20
CA ALA A 82 -17.55 -0.35 -8.47
C ALA A 82 -17.31 -1.52 -7.49
N TYR A 83 -17.62 -1.33 -6.21
CA TYR A 83 -17.52 -2.39 -5.20
C TYR A 83 -18.42 -3.58 -5.52
N ARG A 84 -19.69 -3.33 -5.93
CA ARG A 84 -20.65 -4.40 -6.28
C ARG A 84 -20.23 -5.21 -7.50
N ARG A 85 -19.53 -4.60 -8.46
CA ARG A 85 -19.05 -5.26 -9.69
C ARG A 85 -17.75 -6.02 -9.48
N THR A 86 -17.03 -5.77 -8.39
CA THR A 86 -15.72 -6.41 -8.15
C THR A 86 -15.92 -7.91 -7.89
N THR A 87 -15.25 -8.72 -8.68
CA THR A 87 -15.25 -10.18 -8.50
C THR A 87 -14.15 -10.62 -7.52
N MET A 88 -14.32 -11.78 -6.90
CA MET A 88 -13.30 -12.35 -6.03
C MET A 88 -12.00 -12.69 -6.78
N GLU A 89 -12.10 -13.01 -8.06
CA GLU A 89 -10.95 -13.20 -8.95
C GLU A 89 -10.16 -11.89 -9.15
N ALA A 90 -10.87 -10.78 -9.36
CA ALA A 90 -10.24 -9.46 -9.45
C ALA A 90 -9.58 -9.07 -8.12
N ALA A 91 -10.28 -9.26 -6.99
CA ALA A 91 -9.73 -9.02 -5.66
C ALA A 91 -8.47 -9.86 -5.38
N CYS A 92 -8.46 -11.14 -5.76
CA CYS A 92 -7.31 -12.03 -5.63
C CYS A 92 -6.11 -11.52 -6.46
N ARG A 93 -6.32 -11.18 -7.74
CA ARG A 93 -5.26 -10.64 -8.62
C ARG A 93 -4.71 -9.32 -8.07
N TYR A 94 -5.61 -8.40 -7.72
CA TYR A 94 -5.24 -7.11 -7.13
C TYR A 94 -4.41 -7.25 -5.86
N SER A 95 -4.83 -8.14 -4.95
CA SER A 95 -4.11 -8.37 -3.69
C SER A 95 -2.67 -8.84 -3.92
N LYS A 96 -2.43 -9.72 -4.89
CA LYS A 96 -1.08 -10.14 -5.28
C LYS A 96 -0.28 -8.99 -5.89
N ALA A 97 -0.89 -8.25 -6.82
CA ALA A 97 -0.27 -7.09 -7.45
C ALA A 97 0.08 -6.00 -6.43
N GLN A 98 -0.77 -5.79 -5.42
CA GLN A 98 -0.48 -4.86 -4.32
C GLN A 98 0.68 -5.32 -3.46
N PHE A 99 0.74 -6.61 -3.11
CA PHE A 99 1.88 -7.13 -2.38
C PHE A 99 3.19 -6.94 -3.15
N ASP A 100 3.20 -7.28 -4.43
CA ASP A 100 4.37 -7.13 -5.30
C ASP A 100 4.79 -5.66 -5.44
N TYR A 101 3.85 -4.75 -5.54
CA TYR A 101 4.10 -3.32 -5.58
C TYR A 101 4.71 -2.81 -4.27
N TRP A 102 4.05 -3.03 -3.14
CA TRP A 102 4.51 -2.55 -1.84
C TRP A 102 5.85 -3.14 -1.39
N THR A 103 6.29 -4.24 -2.01
CA THR A 103 7.57 -4.90 -1.70
C THR A 103 8.62 -4.72 -2.78
N GLY A 104 8.23 -4.68 -4.06
CA GLY A 104 9.15 -4.70 -5.21
C GLY A 104 9.35 -3.36 -5.89
N ASP A 105 8.36 -2.45 -5.86
CA ASP A 105 8.54 -1.09 -6.34
C ASP A 105 9.33 -0.27 -5.31
N GLU A 106 10.37 0.42 -5.77
CA GLU A 106 11.27 1.13 -4.85
C GLU A 106 10.61 2.30 -4.15
N PHE A 107 9.75 3.06 -4.85
CA PHE A 107 9.05 4.21 -4.26
C PHE A 107 8.08 3.75 -3.19
N ALA A 108 7.25 2.75 -3.49
CA ALA A 108 6.27 2.20 -2.55
C ALA A 108 6.95 1.53 -1.34
N ALA A 109 8.00 0.74 -1.56
CA ALA A 109 8.74 0.09 -0.49
C ALA A 109 9.42 1.10 0.46
N CYS A 110 10.03 2.16 -0.09
CA CYS A 110 10.61 3.24 0.72
C CYS A 110 9.52 4.02 1.47
N PHE A 111 8.38 4.31 0.84
CA PHE A 111 7.26 4.99 1.49
C PHE A 111 6.71 4.16 2.66
N ARG A 112 6.49 2.86 2.46
CA ARG A 112 6.07 1.94 3.52
C ARG A 112 7.05 1.91 4.69
N ARG A 113 8.36 1.81 4.41
CA ARG A 113 9.41 1.80 5.45
C ARG A 113 9.47 3.11 6.21
N LEU A 114 9.37 4.25 5.52
CA LEU A 114 9.31 5.56 6.15
C LEU A 114 8.14 5.64 7.14
N LEU A 115 6.93 5.29 6.70
CA LEU A 115 5.75 5.34 7.56
C LEU A 115 5.88 4.38 8.76
N THR A 116 6.43 3.18 8.54
CA THR A 116 6.70 2.21 9.62
C THR A 116 7.68 2.75 10.65
N LEU A 117 8.73 3.45 10.21
CA LEU A 117 9.75 4.04 11.10
C LEU A 117 9.18 5.21 11.92
N GLU A 118 8.36 6.06 11.31
CA GLU A 118 7.94 7.33 11.86
C GLU A 118 6.57 7.33 12.56
N GLN A 119 5.78 6.25 12.44
CA GLN A 119 4.41 6.19 12.99
C GLN A 119 4.28 6.51 14.48
N PHE A 120 5.33 6.25 15.28
CA PHE A 120 5.35 6.51 16.71
C PHE A 120 6.02 7.83 17.09
N ARG A 121 6.56 8.56 16.12
CA ARG A 121 7.32 9.80 16.33
C ARG A 121 6.60 11.05 15.83
N ASN A 122 5.69 10.88 14.89
CA ASN A 122 5.01 11.97 14.21
C ASN A 122 3.55 11.61 13.98
N GLU A 123 2.62 12.45 14.45
CA GLU A 123 1.18 12.20 14.36
C GLU A 123 0.66 12.13 12.90
N GLU A 124 1.22 12.96 12.03
CA GLU A 124 0.87 12.92 10.60
C GLU A 124 1.34 11.63 9.94
N MET A 125 2.58 11.20 10.22
CA MET A 125 3.10 9.91 9.73
C MET A 125 2.29 8.74 10.29
N SER A 126 1.82 8.83 11.54
CA SER A 126 0.91 7.85 12.12
C SER A 126 -0.42 7.78 11.35
N ARG A 127 -1.01 8.93 11.00
CA ARG A 127 -2.25 8.96 10.18
C ARG A 127 -2.04 8.36 8.80
N LEU A 128 -0.93 8.71 8.12
CA LEU A 128 -0.58 8.12 6.82
C LEU A 128 -0.33 6.61 6.93
N TYR A 129 0.35 6.17 7.99
CA TYR A 129 0.54 4.75 8.26
C TYR A 129 -0.80 4.01 8.39
N GLN A 130 -1.74 4.55 9.17
CA GLN A 130 -3.09 3.98 9.29
C GLN A 130 -3.81 3.96 7.94
N GLN A 131 -3.73 5.04 7.18
CA GLN A 131 -4.38 5.17 5.88
C GLN A 131 -3.86 4.16 4.85
N TYR A 132 -2.54 4.00 4.74
CA TYR A 132 -1.95 3.18 3.67
C TYR A 132 -1.65 1.73 4.06
N LEU A 133 -1.42 1.45 5.34
CA LEU A 133 -0.85 0.16 5.77
C LEU A 133 -1.66 -0.56 6.86
N ALA A 134 -2.61 0.06 7.51
CA ALA A 134 -3.35 -0.57 8.60
C ALA A 134 -4.87 -0.43 8.43
N ALA A 135 -5.48 0.59 9.03
CA ALA A 135 -6.93 0.76 9.05
C ALA A 135 -7.54 0.97 7.64
N GLY A 136 -6.83 1.68 6.75
CA GLY A 136 -7.29 1.92 5.38
C GLY A 136 -7.48 0.63 4.58
N PRO A 137 -6.45 -0.20 4.37
CA PRO A 137 -6.59 -1.48 3.68
C PRO A 137 -7.59 -2.43 4.35
N LEU A 138 -7.64 -2.47 5.68
CA LEU A 138 -8.62 -3.27 6.41
C LEU A 138 -10.05 -2.80 6.14
N GLY A 139 -10.30 -1.49 6.17
CA GLY A 139 -11.59 -0.89 5.84
C GLY A 139 -12.01 -1.16 4.39
N TYR A 140 -11.07 -0.96 3.45
CA TYR A 140 -11.30 -1.25 2.03
C TYR A 140 -11.72 -2.70 1.78
N MET A 141 -11.01 -3.67 2.37
CA MET A 141 -11.36 -5.09 2.26
C MET A 141 -12.69 -5.41 2.97
N THR A 142 -13.00 -4.75 4.09
CA THR A 142 -14.30 -4.90 4.77
C THR A 142 -15.44 -4.47 3.84
N ASP A 143 -15.34 -3.29 3.23
CA ASP A 143 -16.35 -2.77 2.33
C ASP A 143 -16.50 -3.65 1.08
N LEU A 144 -15.37 -4.13 0.55
CA LEU A 144 -15.34 -5.04 -0.60
C LEU A 144 -16.07 -6.35 -0.26
N PHE A 145 -15.73 -7.00 0.85
CA PHE A 145 -16.35 -8.26 1.24
C PHE A 145 -17.82 -8.11 1.62
N ALA A 146 -18.20 -7.01 2.28
CA ALA A 146 -19.60 -6.75 2.58
C ALA A 146 -20.46 -6.69 1.30
N LEU A 147 -20.03 -5.96 0.29
CA LEU A 147 -20.80 -5.79 -0.95
C LEU A 147 -20.64 -6.95 -1.94
N ALA A 148 -19.42 -7.41 -2.19
CA ALA A 148 -19.18 -8.45 -3.17
C ALA A 148 -19.70 -9.83 -2.69
N LEU A 149 -19.78 -10.05 -1.36
CA LEU A 149 -20.22 -11.32 -0.78
C LEU A 149 -21.60 -11.26 -0.13
N GLY A 150 -22.25 -10.09 -0.11
CA GLY A 150 -23.54 -9.91 0.55
C GLY A 150 -23.50 -10.19 2.06
N ARG A 151 -22.36 -9.95 2.72
CA ARG A 151 -22.19 -10.18 4.15
C ARG A 151 -22.54 -8.93 4.95
N ASP A 152 -22.97 -9.14 6.19
CA ASP A 152 -23.07 -8.00 7.11
C ASP A 152 -21.66 -7.43 7.42
N ARG A 153 -21.61 -6.20 7.91
CA ARG A 153 -20.35 -5.48 8.12
C ARG A 153 -19.47 -6.14 9.19
N GLN A 154 -20.03 -6.80 10.17
CA GLN A 154 -19.29 -7.46 11.24
C GLN A 154 -18.59 -8.72 10.70
N GLU A 155 -19.32 -9.56 9.96
CA GLU A 155 -18.76 -10.74 9.28
C GLU A 155 -17.69 -10.33 8.26
N ALA A 156 -17.96 -9.31 7.44
CA ALA A 156 -17.01 -8.79 6.46
C ALA A 156 -15.73 -8.24 7.11
N SER A 157 -15.84 -7.57 8.25
CA SER A 157 -14.68 -7.07 9.00
C SER A 157 -13.83 -8.21 9.57
N ALA A 158 -14.44 -9.27 10.10
CA ALA A 158 -13.72 -10.44 10.57
C ALA A 158 -12.97 -11.14 9.42
N LEU A 159 -13.63 -11.27 8.27
CA LEU A 159 -13.05 -11.87 7.07
C LEU A 159 -11.89 -11.01 6.51
N ALA A 160 -12.04 -9.69 6.53
CA ALA A 160 -10.99 -8.76 6.13
C ALA A 160 -9.76 -8.85 7.05
N ALA A 161 -9.97 -8.99 8.35
CA ALA A 161 -8.88 -9.18 9.32
C ALA A 161 -8.17 -10.53 9.12
N GLU A 162 -8.91 -11.61 8.88
CA GLU A 162 -8.34 -12.93 8.55
C GLU A 162 -7.50 -12.89 7.27
N PHE A 163 -7.96 -12.15 6.25
CA PHE A 163 -7.25 -11.98 5.00
C PHE A 163 -6.01 -11.09 5.16
N TYR A 164 -6.18 -9.88 5.71
CA TYR A 164 -5.14 -8.86 5.71
C TYR A 164 -4.07 -9.08 6.79
N GLY A 165 -4.40 -9.71 7.91
CA GLY A 165 -3.46 -9.98 9.00
C GLY A 165 -2.19 -10.70 8.55
N PRO A 166 -2.27 -11.84 7.84
CA PRO A 166 -1.11 -12.51 7.27
C PRO A 166 -0.35 -11.65 6.25
N MET A 167 -1.05 -10.86 5.42
CA MET A 167 -0.41 -9.96 4.43
C MET A 167 0.43 -8.89 5.12
N PHE A 168 -0.11 -8.31 6.18
CA PHE A 168 0.59 -7.33 7.00
C PHE A 168 1.89 -7.91 7.61
N LEU A 169 1.83 -9.16 8.10
CA LEU A 169 3.01 -9.87 8.59
C LEU A 169 4.05 -10.10 7.48
N PHE A 170 3.62 -10.46 6.28
CA PHE A 170 4.53 -10.72 5.17
C PHE A 170 5.34 -9.50 4.73
N TYR A 171 4.85 -8.27 4.91
CA TYR A 171 5.65 -7.07 4.67
C TYR A 171 6.88 -7.01 5.57
N ALA A 172 6.71 -7.27 6.87
CA ALA A 172 7.83 -7.28 7.82
C ALA A 172 8.81 -8.43 7.54
N VAL A 173 8.29 -9.63 7.24
CA VAL A 173 9.12 -10.79 6.88
C VAL A 173 9.91 -10.53 5.59
N TYR A 174 9.28 -9.90 4.59
CA TYR A 174 9.92 -9.57 3.32
C TYR A 174 11.13 -8.62 3.49
N ASP A 175 10.99 -7.61 4.35
CA ASP A 175 12.05 -6.62 4.58
C ASP A 175 13.30 -7.20 5.25
N GLY A 176 13.15 -8.28 6.03
CA GLY A 176 14.27 -8.95 6.70
C GLY A 176 14.74 -10.24 6.01
N ALA A 177 14.14 -10.62 4.87
CA ALA A 177 14.39 -11.92 4.26
C ALA A 177 15.73 -11.99 3.51
N GLU A 178 16.44 -13.11 3.68
CA GLU A 178 17.57 -13.47 2.82
C GLU A 178 17.11 -13.88 1.41
N ASP A 179 15.92 -14.51 1.31
CA ASP A 179 15.27 -14.84 0.04
C ASP A 179 13.88 -14.17 -0.07
N PRO A 180 13.82 -12.92 -0.56
CA PRO A 180 12.56 -12.21 -0.77
C PRO A 180 11.62 -12.90 -1.77
N ALA A 181 12.16 -13.67 -2.73
CA ALA A 181 11.34 -14.38 -3.71
C ALA A 181 10.53 -15.52 -3.05
N ALA A 182 11.12 -16.23 -2.09
CA ALA A 182 10.41 -17.23 -1.30
C ALA A 182 9.28 -16.61 -0.48
N VAL A 183 9.51 -15.45 0.14
CA VAL A 183 8.47 -14.72 0.91
C VAL A 183 7.33 -14.27 0.00
N ARG A 184 7.64 -13.72 -1.18
CA ARG A 184 6.62 -13.36 -2.19
C ARG A 184 5.77 -14.55 -2.58
N LYS A 185 6.40 -15.69 -2.89
CA LYS A 185 5.70 -16.94 -3.22
C LYS A 185 4.78 -17.40 -2.07
N ALA A 186 5.24 -17.29 -0.83
CA ALA A 186 4.45 -17.66 0.35
C ALA A 186 3.25 -16.73 0.53
N ALA A 187 3.42 -15.42 0.36
CA ALA A 187 2.35 -14.43 0.41
C ALA A 187 1.30 -14.68 -0.68
N HIS A 188 1.71 -14.88 -1.95
CA HIS A 188 0.81 -15.26 -3.03
C HIS A 188 0.06 -16.55 -2.75
N GLY A 189 0.73 -17.57 -2.21
CA GLY A 189 0.10 -18.83 -1.80
C GLY A 189 -0.92 -18.65 -0.68
N GLN A 190 -0.70 -17.71 0.25
CA GLN A 190 -1.67 -17.38 1.30
C GLN A 190 -2.90 -16.67 0.71
N ILE A 191 -2.71 -15.73 -0.22
CA ILE A 191 -3.81 -15.07 -0.94
C ILE A 191 -4.65 -16.11 -1.69
N ASP A 192 -4.00 -17.00 -2.46
CA ASP A 192 -4.71 -18.05 -3.21
C ASP A 192 -5.52 -18.97 -2.30
N ARG A 193 -4.95 -19.45 -1.18
CA ARG A 193 -5.64 -20.31 -0.21
C ARG A 193 -6.86 -19.64 0.39
N PHE A 194 -6.75 -18.35 0.75
CA PHE A 194 -7.87 -17.58 1.29
C PHE A 194 -9.06 -17.56 0.31
N PHE A 195 -8.83 -17.13 -0.93
CA PHE A 195 -9.89 -17.03 -1.94
C PHE A 195 -10.44 -18.40 -2.39
N GLN A 196 -9.61 -19.44 -2.45
CA GLN A 196 -10.05 -20.82 -2.74
C GLN A 196 -10.93 -21.38 -1.63
N ASN A 197 -10.54 -21.22 -0.36
CA ASN A 197 -11.31 -21.68 0.79
C ASN A 197 -12.67 -20.98 0.85
N TRP A 198 -12.66 -19.67 0.64
CA TRP A 198 -13.90 -18.90 0.58
C TRP A 198 -14.86 -19.42 -0.50
N ARG A 199 -14.38 -19.65 -1.73
CA ARG A 199 -15.18 -20.19 -2.85
C ARG A 199 -15.81 -21.53 -2.47
N ARG A 200 -15.00 -22.48 -1.99
CA ARG A 200 -15.46 -23.81 -1.59
C ARG A 200 -16.54 -23.78 -0.51
N ASN A 201 -16.39 -22.92 0.49
CA ASN A 201 -17.37 -22.80 1.58
C ASN A 201 -18.72 -22.24 1.10
N ASN A 202 -18.71 -21.33 0.13
CA ASN A 202 -19.95 -20.78 -0.43
C ASN A 202 -20.67 -21.73 -1.40
N GLU A 203 -19.94 -22.55 -2.16
CA GLU A 203 -20.54 -23.59 -3.01
C GLU A 203 -21.26 -24.65 -2.19
N ILE A 204 -20.73 -25.04 -1.02
CA ILE A 204 -21.35 -26.01 -0.10
C ILE A 204 -22.63 -25.42 0.53
N SER A 205 -22.62 -24.14 0.91
CA SER A 205 -23.79 -23.48 1.50
C SER A 205 -24.97 -23.41 0.53
N THR A 206 -24.72 -23.14 -0.75
CA THR A 206 -25.74 -23.06 -1.80
C THR A 206 -26.36 -24.43 -2.11
N GLN A 207 -25.63 -25.53 -1.92
CA GLN A 207 -26.13 -26.90 -2.12
C GLN A 207 -26.93 -27.45 -0.92
N SER A 208 -26.80 -26.83 0.24
CA SER A 208 -27.50 -27.27 1.46
C SER A 208 -28.89 -26.60 1.65
N GLU A 209 -29.20 -25.60 0.83
CA GLU A 209 -30.49 -24.87 0.84
C GLU A 209 -31.46 -25.34 -0.25
N VAL A 210 -31.12 -26.36 -1.04
CA VAL A 210 -31.95 -27.02 -2.05
C VAL A 210 -32.37 -28.43 -1.56
#